data_7a92e635dc488fda3a37d19350337a1a
#
_entry.id   7a92e635dc488fda3a37d19350337a1a
#
_cell.length_a   1.000
_cell.length_b   1.000
_cell.length_c   1.000
_cell.angle_alpha   90.00
_cell.angle_beta   90.00
_cell.angle_gamma   90.00
#
_symmetry.space_group_name_H-M   'P 1'
#
loop_
_entity.id
_entity.type
_entity.pdbx_description
1 polymer ?
#
loop_
_entity_poly.entity_id
_entity_poly.type
_entity_poly.pdbx_seq_one_letter_code
_entity_poly.pdbx_strand_id
1 'polypeptide(L)'
;MRFQIARISFGRRIELARKIREIGRKLEFLEAGSDAREKLEATLIGAEIDGAYLEWGLIGVAGLTIDSEDATPATLIERGPLELAAEILTRIKAECGLSENERKN
;
A
#
# COMPACT_ATOMS: atom_id res chain seq x y z
N MET A 1 10.82 14.23 10.50
CA MET A 1 9.51 13.82 9.98
C MET A 1 8.94 12.69 10.81
N ARG A 2 7.65 12.71 11.06
CA ARG A 2 6.92 11.65 11.78
C ARG A 2 5.71 11.22 10.98
N PHE A 3 5.34 9.97 11.12
CA PHE A 3 4.10 9.48 10.53
C PHE A 3 3.40 8.53 11.51
N GLN A 4 2.08 8.43 11.35
CA GLN A 4 1.26 7.53 12.15
C GLN A 4 0.58 6.53 11.23
N ILE A 5 0.63 5.28 11.62
CA ILE A 5 -0.05 4.21 10.89
C ILE A 5 -1.19 3.64 11.73
N ALA A 6 -2.20 3.14 11.05
CA ALA A 6 -3.37 2.56 11.69
C ALA A 6 -3.00 1.26 12.40
N ARG A 7 -3.60 1.05 13.57
CA ARG A 7 -3.48 -0.24 14.25
C ARG A 7 -4.45 -1.23 13.61
N ILE A 8 -3.98 -2.44 13.46
CA ILE A 8 -4.81 -3.50 12.94
C ILE A 8 -5.76 -4.00 14.01
N SER A 9 -7.03 -4.18 13.65
CA SER A 9 -8.01 -4.87 14.46
C SER A 9 -8.61 -5.97 13.61
N PHE A 10 -9.35 -6.87 14.21
CA PHE A 10 -9.99 -7.96 13.47
C PHE A 10 -10.87 -7.44 12.34
N GLY A 11 -11.73 -6.47 12.65
CA GLY A 11 -12.63 -5.88 11.64
C GLY A 11 -11.91 -5.12 10.55
N ARG A 12 -10.90 -4.34 10.92
CA ARG A 12 -10.11 -3.58 9.94
C ARG A 12 -9.30 -4.49 9.03
N ARG A 13 -8.83 -5.59 9.57
CA ARG A 13 -8.09 -6.59 8.77
C ARG A 13 -9.00 -7.20 7.69
N ILE A 14 -10.23 -7.52 8.05
CA ILE A 14 -11.21 -8.04 7.08
C ILE A 14 -11.52 -7.00 6.01
N GLU A 15 -11.72 -5.75 6.41
CA GLU A 15 -11.99 -4.65 5.50
C GLU A 15 -10.86 -4.48 4.48
N LEU A 16 -9.61 -4.47 4.97
CA LEU A 16 -8.44 -4.35 4.10
C LEU A 16 -8.32 -5.55 3.17
N ALA A 17 -8.52 -6.76 3.69
CA ALA A 17 -8.45 -7.99 2.90
C ALA A 17 -9.46 -7.99 1.76
N ARG A 18 -10.67 -7.52 2.01
CA ARG A 18 -11.69 -7.40 0.97
C ARG A 18 -11.29 -6.44 -0.13
N LYS A 19 -10.72 -5.30 0.25
CA LYS A 19 -10.26 -4.29 -0.70
C LYS A 19 -9.17 -4.84 -1.61
N ILE A 20 -8.20 -5.50 -1.02
CA ILE A 20 -7.07 -6.08 -1.76
C ILE A 20 -7.54 -7.22 -2.66
N ARG A 21 -8.45 -8.05 -2.17
CA ARG A 21 -9.01 -9.15 -2.94
C ARG A 21 -9.72 -8.65 -4.19
N GLU A 22 -10.48 -7.57 -4.06
CA GLU A 22 -11.18 -6.98 -5.19
C GLU A 22 -10.22 -6.49 -6.27
N ILE A 23 -9.15 -5.81 -5.86
CA ILE A 23 -8.11 -5.36 -6.79
C ILE A 23 -7.39 -6.56 -7.39
N GLY A 24 -7.08 -7.56 -6.58
CA GLY A 24 -6.32 -8.74 -6.97
C GLY A 24 -7.03 -9.67 -7.95
N ARG A 25 -8.36 -9.59 -8.07
CA ARG A 25 -9.10 -10.37 -9.06
C ARG A 25 -8.60 -10.13 -10.48
N LYS A 26 -8.29 -8.88 -10.77
CA LYS A 26 -7.74 -8.51 -12.08
C LYS A 26 -6.36 -9.09 -12.28
N LEU A 27 -5.58 -9.18 -11.21
CA LEU A 27 -4.22 -9.70 -11.26
C LEU A 27 -4.21 -11.18 -11.63
N GLU A 28 -5.07 -11.98 -11.02
CA GLU A 28 -5.18 -13.41 -11.32
C GLU A 28 -5.44 -13.65 -12.80
N PHE A 29 -6.29 -12.84 -13.38
CA PHE A 29 -6.63 -12.95 -14.80
C PHE A 29 -5.46 -12.57 -15.69
N LEU A 30 -4.71 -11.54 -15.32
CA LEU A 30 -3.60 -11.03 -16.12
C LEU A 30 -2.35 -11.89 -16.03
N GLU A 31 -2.10 -12.52 -14.90
CA GLU A 31 -0.94 -13.38 -14.70
C GLU A 31 -1.00 -14.67 -15.55
N ALA A 32 -2.18 -15.08 -15.94
CA ALA A 32 -2.36 -16.23 -16.82
C ALA A 32 -1.89 -15.95 -18.26
N GLY A 33 -1.75 -14.68 -18.63
CA GLY A 33 -1.28 -14.29 -19.95
C GLY A 33 0.23 -14.20 -20.04
N SER A 34 0.76 -14.36 -21.24
CA SER A 34 2.19 -14.25 -21.52
C SER A 34 2.57 -13.00 -22.26
N ASP A 35 1.61 -12.12 -22.55
CA ASP A 35 1.80 -10.87 -23.25
C ASP A 35 2.51 -9.84 -22.37
N ALA A 36 3.47 -9.11 -22.94
CA ALA A 36 4.18 -8.05 -22.25
C ALA A 36 3.25 -6.94 -21.72
N ARG A 37 2.19 -6.65 -22.47
CA ARG A 37 1.17 -5.68 -22.07
C ARG A 37 0.46 -6.13 -20.80
N GLU A 38 0.09 -7.41 -20.73
CA GLU A 38 -0.56 -7.98 -19.56
C GLU A 38 0.35 -7.95 -18.34
N LYS A 39 1.65 -8.15 -18.54
CA LYS A 39 2.63 -8.07 -17.46
C LYS A 39 2.77 -6.65 -16.92
N LEU A 40 2.72 -5.65 -17.81
CA LEU A 40 2.73 -4.24 -17.39
C LEU A 40 1.49 -3.89 -16.59
N GLU A 41 0.33 -4.37 -17.02
CA GLU A 41 -0.92 -4.15 -16.30
C GLU A 41 -0.90 -4.86 -14.95
N ALA A 42 -0.34 -6.06 -14.87
CA ALA A 42 -0.18 -6.78 -13.62
C ALA A 42 0.70 -6.00 -12.62
N THR A 43 1.77 -5.39 -13.12
CA THR A 43 2.64 -4.54 -12.30
C THR A 43 1.89 -3.33 -11.77
N LEU A 44 1.07 -2.71 -12.61
CA LEU A 44 0.25 -1.56 -12.22
C LEU A 44 -0.75 -1.95 -11.13
N ILE A 45 -1.40 -3.11 -11.28
CA ILE A 45 -2.36 -3.60 -10.29
C ILE A 45 -1.64 -3.89 -8.96
N GLY A 46 -0.42 -4.42 -9.01
CA GLY A 46 0.40 -4.59 -7.81
C GLY A 46 0.66 -3.27 -7.10
N ALA A 47 0.94 -2.21 -7.86
CA ALA A 47 1.10 -0.87 -7.32
C ALA A 47 -0.21 -0.32 -6.74
N GLU A 48 -1.34 -0.63 -7.35
CA GLU A 48 -2.66 -0.25 -6.82
C GLU A 48 -2.93 -0.93 -5.48
N ILE A 49 -2.52 -2.18 -5.32
CA ILE A 49 -2.63 -2.90 -4.05
C ILE A 49 -1.78 -2.21 -2.98
N ASP A 50 -0.55 -1.84 -3.32
CA ASP A 50 0.32 -1.10 -2.42
C ASP A 50 -0.29 0.25 -2.03
N GLY A 51 -0.91 0.93 -2.99
CA GLY A 51 -1.64 2.17 -2.76
C GLY A 51 -2.79 1.98 -1.78
N ALA A 52 -3.51 0.86 -1.88
CA ALA A 52 -4.61 0.54 -0.97
C ALA A 52 -4.10 0.36 0.47
N TYR A 53 -2.95 -0.29 0.66
CA TYR A 53 -2.33 -0.38 1.98
C TYR A 53 -1.98 0.99 2.53
N LEU A 54 -1.39 1.85 1.70
CA LEU A 54 -1.03 3.20 2.12
C LEU A 54 -2.25 4.04 2.50
N GLU A 55 -3.27 4.05 1.66
CA GLU A 55 -4.51 4.79 1.93
C GLU A 55 -5.20 4.31 3.19
N TRP A 56 -5.20 3.00 3.40
CA TRP A 56 -5.82 2.41 4.57
C TRP A 56 -5.00 2.67 5.84
N GLY A 57 -3.68 2.55 5.73
CA GLY A 57 -2.80 2.47 6.88
C GLY A 57 -2.15 3.78 7.32
N LEU A 58 -1.96 4.72 6.41
CA LEU A 58 -1.31 6.00 6.75
C LEU A 58 -2.37 7.00 7.21
N ILE A 59 -2.36 7.32 8.50
CA ILE A 59 -3.37 8.19 9.10
C ILE A 59 -2.86 9.58 9.49
N GLY A 60 -1.55 9.78 9.54
CA GLY A 60 -1.00 11.07 9.88
C GLY A 60 0.43 11.25 9.42
N VAL A 61 0.78 12.49 9.06
CA VAL A 61 2.13 12.89 8.67
C VAL A 61 2.41 14.22 9.34
N ALA A 62 3.61 14.39 9.88
CA ALA A 62 4.06 15.64 10.46
C ALA A 62 5.52 15.89 10.17
N GLY A 63 5.90 17.16 10.04
CA GLY A 63 7.30 17.54 9.82
C GLY A 63 7.82 17.30 8.42
N LEU A 64 6.94 17.22 7.44
CA LEU A 64 7.30 17.07 6.03
C LEU A 64 6.55 18.13 5.21
N THR A 65 7.25 18.73 4.25
CA THR A 65 6.68 19.69 3.32
C THR A 65 6.76 19.12 1.91
N ILE A 66 5.68 19.21 1.17
CA ILE A 66 5.61 18.81 -0.23
C ILE A 66 5.03 19.98 -1.01
N ASP A 67 5.73 20.44 -2.05
CA ASP A 67 5.33 21.58 -2.87
C ASP A 67 5.04 22.84 -2.02
N SER A 68 5.90 23.08 -1.02
CA SER A 68 5.84 24.22 -0.10
C SER A 68 4.64 24.21 0.85
N GLU A 69 3.93 23.12 0.96
CA GLU A 69 2.81 22.95 1.88
C GLU A 69 3.06 21.78 2.82
N ASP A 70 2.47 21.85 4.01
CA ASP A 70 2.56 20.75 4.96
C ASP A 70 1.95 19.50 4.35
N ALA A 71 2.68 18.40 4.41
CA ALA A 71 2.23 17.14 3.83
C ALA A 71 1.05 16.55 4.61
N THR A 72 0.10 16.01 3.88
CA THR A 72 -0.98 15.19 4.40
C THR A 72 -0.76 13.75 3.93
N PRO A 73 -1.44 12.75 4.52
CA PRO A 73 -1.35 11.39 3.97
C PRO A 73 -1.64 11.32 2.48
N ALA A 74 -2.65 12.04 2.01
CA ALA A 74 -3.01 12.04 0.59
C ALA A 74 -1.89 12.62 -0.29
N THR A 75 -1.30 13.75 0.09
CA THR A 75 -0.23 14.36 -0.71
C THR A 75 1.05 13.54 -0.67
N LEU A 76 1.33 12.87 0.44
CA LEU A 76 2.49 11.99 0.53
C LEU A 76 2.33 10.79 -0.41
N ILE A 77 1.17 10.18 -0.44
CA ILE A 77 0.89 9.03 -1.32
C ILE A 77 0.99 9.45 -2.78
N GLU A 78 0.42 10.59 -3.12
CA GLU A 78 0.35 11.04 -4.51
C GLU A 78 1.66 11.64 -5.02
N ARG A 79 2.34 12.44 -4.19
CA ARG A 79 3.49 13.24 -4.64
C ARG A 79 4.71 13.17 -3.73
N GLY A 80 4.67 12.36 -2.67
CA GLY A 80 5.80 12.24 -1.76
C GLY A 80 6.95 11.43 -2.35
N PRO A 81 8.12 11.46 -1.70
CA PRO A 81 9.25 10.66 -2.13
C PRO A 81 8.93 9.17 -2.15
N LEU A 82 9.29 8.51 -3.24
CA LEU A 82 9.02 7.08 -3.42
C LEU A 82 9.64 6.23 -2.31
N GLU A 83 10.87 6.54 -1.92
CA GLU A 83 11.57 5.79 -0.87
C GLU A 83 10.87 5.88 0.47
N LEU A 84 10.33 7.05 0.79
CA LEU A 84 9.60 7.27 2.03
C LEU A 84 8.28 6.50 2.01
N ALA A 85 7.55 6.56 0.91
CA ALA A 85 6.31 5.80 0.74
C ALA A 85 6.56 4.31 0.89
N ALA A 86 7.65 3.80 0.31
CA ALA A 86 8.02 2.40 0.40
C ALA A 86 8.34 1.98 1.84
N GLU A 87 9.02 2.82 2.60
CA GLU A 87 9.32 2.56 4.01
C GLU A 87 8.03 2.50 4.84
N ILE A 88 7.15 3.46 4.64
CA ILE A 88 5.85 3.50 5.32
C ILE A 88 5.02 2.26 4.98
N LEU A 89 4.99 1.90 3.70
CA LEU A 89 4.29 0.71 3.23
C LEU A 89 4.79 -0.56 3.92
N THR A 90 6.11 -0.69 4.05
CA THR A 90 6.72 -1.83 4.75
C THR A 90 6.23 -1.91 6.19
N ARG A 91 6.16 -0.79 6.87
CA ARG A 91 5.68 -0.74 8.25
C ARG A 91 4.20 -1.06 8.38
N ILE A 92 3.38 -0.59 7.44
CA ILE A 92 1.96 -0.91 7.41
C ILE A 92 1.75 -2.42 7.22
N LYS A 93 2.48 -3.01 6.29
CA LYS A 93 2.40 -4.45 6.03
C LYS A 93 2.85 -5.28 7.23
N ALA A 94 3.88 -4.83 7.93
CA ALA A 94 4.34 -5.50 9.15
C ALA A 94 3.26 -5.44 10.24
N GLU A 95 2.61 -4.31 10.41
CA GLU A 95 1.50 -4.15 11.36
C GLU A 95 0.34 -5.09 11.02
N CYS A 96 0.11 -5.33 9.73
CA CYS A 96 -0.93 -6.26 9.27
C CYS A 96 -0.53 -7.73 9.37
N GLY A 97 0.67 -8.03 9.86
CA GLY A 97 1.15 -9.40 9.98
C GLY A 97 1.59 -10.03 8.66
N LEU A 98 2.02 -9.20 7.71
CA LEU A 98 2.44 -9.66 6.38
C LEU A 98 3.96 -9.60 6.19
N SER A 99 4.72 -9.73 7.27
CA SER A 99 6.17 -9.85 7.17
C SER A 99 6.54 -11.21 6.55
N GLU A 100 7.71 -11.28 5.93
CA GLU A 100 8.18 -12.53 5.32
C GLU A 100 8.24 -13.69 6.30
N ASN A 101 8.62 -13.41 7.54
CA ASN A 101 8.70 -14.43 8.57
C ASN A 101 7.34 -15.07 8.87
N GLU A 102 6.30 -14.28 8.83
CA GLU A 102 4.94 -14.76 9.04
C GLU A 102 4.41 -15.53 7.84
N ARG A 103 4.84 -15.16 6.64
CA ARG A 103 4.46 -15.88 5.43
C ARG A 103 5.02 -17.29 5.36
N LYS A 104 6.17 -17.52 5.97
CA LYS A 104 6.83 -18.83 5.97
C LYS A 104 6.22 -19.79 6.98
N ASN A 105 5.45 -19.29 7.87
CA ASN A 105 4.76 -20.09 8.85
C ASN A 105 3.37 -20.44 8.38
#